data_5fa78314b5e1da93f0af93bc9165bc1f
#
_entry.id   5fa78314b5e1da93f0af93bc9165bc1f
#
_cell.length_a   1.000
_cell.length_b   1.000
_cell.length_c   1.000
_cell.angle_alpha   90.00
_cell.angle_beta   90.00
_cell.angle_gamma   90.00
#
_symmetry.space_group_name_H-M   'P 1'
#
loop_
_entity.id
_entity.type
_entity.pdbx_description
1 polymer ?
#
loop_
_entity_poly.entity_id
_entity_poly.type
_entity_poly.pdbx_seq_one_letter_code
_entity_poly.pdbx_strand_id
1 'polypeptide(L)'
;MQEIKWCWSILDQYFDDNTMSIHIKEWNPFLKKNWWPDGWNPVISKEVMTKDIVNDLIDEIFKEIETRDDAILEIDRQMSKVIQLWPYRIVIVYPPLSDGLEITAVKPIKKLSLDDYDLDQDVLDLFKNSAKWILVSWAPGSWKTTFAQALVELYENQNKIIKTIESPRDLMVPENVVQYSFTYGSHDEVRDILLLSRPDYTVYDEVRNTSDFELYKDMRLTWIWLIWVIHATRPVDSIQRFLGTIEMGIVPQVIDTVIFIDKWKIKEILQLNLTVKVPEWMESDDLARPVIQVSSFFDKQIVYEIYSFGEQIVVMPLGEEIQNQAKEKWWKLNHYAKLSIDNILKEILPCSFISKVSWDTVQLFVPKSEKWAIVWKWWQNIQSIEDQLGLRINVQTFEDLPILDIDVQTEKNGNSVVIYFPRHYVDRNVYVMIGKELLHTQTNSHAQVVVKNKNIVKNIISKGFTLIDYDKI
;
A
#
# COMPACT_ATOMS: atom_id res chain seq x y z
N MET A 1 24.68 -36.49 5.16
CA MET A 1 23.65 -36.24 6.18
C MET A 1 24.25 -36.60 7.53
N GLN A 2 24.82 -35.65 8.26
CA GLN A 2 25.10 -35.83 9.66
C GLN A 2 23.78 -35.67 10.41
N GLU A 3 23.40 -36.67 11.14
CA GLU A 3 22.27 -36.62 12.06
C GLU A 3 22.52 -35.47 13.03
N ILE A 4 21.64 -34.42 12.99
CA ILE A 4 21.59 -33.41 14.04
C ILE A 4 21.41 -34.20 15.35
N LYS A 5 22.40 -34.17 16.21
CA LYS A 5 22.29 -34.72 17.56
C LYS A 5 21.23 -33.92 18.28
N TRP A 6 20.02 -34.45 18.31
CA TRP A 6 18.95 -33.91 19.13
C TRP A 6 19.41 -33.96 20.60
N CYS A 7 19.83 -32.84 21.13
CA CYS A 7 20.06 -32.71 22.55
C CYS A 7 18.69 -32.47 23.19
N TRP A 8 18.31 -33.33 24.10
CA TRP A 8 17.03 -33.26 24.80
C TRP A 8 16.95 -31.95 25.62
N SER A 9 15.84 -31.17 25.49
CA SER A 9 15.56 -29.99 26.29
C SER A 9 14.51 -30.28 27.32
N ILE A 10 14.57 -29.61 28.47
CA ILE A 10 13.54 -29.67 29.51
C ILE A 10 12.15 -29.26 28.95
N LEU A 11 12.13 -28.51 27.89
CA LEU A 11 10.89 -28.08 27.21
C LEU A 11 10.21 -29.21 26.44
N ASP A 12 10.93 -30.25 26.02
CA ASP A 12 10.36 -31.33 25.21
C ASP A 12 9.19 -32.04 25.91
N GLN A 13 9.16 -32.08 27.24
CA GLN A 13 8.05 -32.61 28.01
C GLN A 13 6.72 -31.86 27.83
N TYR A 14 6.76 -30.58 27.41
CA TYR A 14 5.58 -29.73 27.19
C TYR A 14 5.13 -29.70 25.74
N PHE A 15 5.98 -30.18 24.82
CA PHE A 15 5.69 -30.14 23.38
C PHE A 15 5.35 -31.54 22.86
N ASP A 16 4.34 -31.63 22.05
CA ASP A 16 4.05 -32.74 21.16
C ASP A 16 4.27 -32.35 19.70
N ASP A 17 4.05 -33.31 18.78
CA ASP A 17 4.31 -33.09 17.34
C ASP A 17 3.49 -31.95 16.74
N ASN A 18 2.38 -31.57 17.37
CA ASN A 18 1.48 -30.52 16.90
C ASN A 18 1.56 -29.24 17.73
N THR A 19 2.34 -29.21 18.81
CA THR A 19 2.43 -28.04 19.69
C THR A 19 3.32 -26.96 19.08
N MET A 20 2.73 -25.81 18.76
CA MET A 20 3.40 -24.61 18.21
C MET A 20 4.03 -23.73 19.27
N SER A 21 3.32 -23.55 20.37
CA SER A 21 3.78 -22.75 21.49
C SER A 21 3.13 -23.16 22.79
N ILE A 22 3.86 -22.91 23.86
CA ILE A 22 3.36 -23.01 25.23
C ILE A 22 3.41 -21.64 25.89
N HIS A 23 2.43 -21.38 26.72
CA HIS A 23 2.32 -20.15 27.51
C HIS A 23 2.11 -20.54 28.97
N ILE A 24 3.13 -20.29 29.79
CA ILE A 24 3.18 -20.61 31.21
C ILE A 24 3.13 -19.32 31.99
N LYS A 25 2.19 -19.20 32.92
CA LYS A 25 2.14 -18.09 33.89
C LYS A 25 2.04 -18.69 35.28
N GLU A 26 2.79 -18.14 36.24
CA GLU A 26 2.72 -18.61 37.62
C GLU A 26 1.29 -18.61 38.17
N TRP A 27 0.94 -19.61 38.96
CA TRP A 27 -0.37 -19.83 39.57
C TRP A 27 -1.52 -20.13 38.60
N ASN A 28 -1.21 -20.38 37.33
CA ASN A 28 -2.20 -20.73 36.32
C ASN A 28 -1.89 -22.08 35.65
N PRO A 29 -2.89 -22.76 35.09
CA PRO A 29 -2.65 -23.85 34.14
C PRO A 29 -1.92 -23.29 32.92
N PHE A 30 -0.94 -24.04 32.38
CA PHE A 30 -0.30 -23.61 31.14
C PHE A 30 -1.18 -23.88 29.91
N LEU A 31 -1.01 -23.05 28.88
CA LEU A 31 -1.77 -23.11 27.65
C LEU A 31 -0.84 -23.57 26.53
N LYS A 32 -1.27 -24.56 25.75
CA LYS A 32 -0.64 -24.97 24.49
C LYS A 32 -1.43 -24.43 23.32
N LYS A 33 -0.73 -23.96 22.27
CA LYS A 33 -1.31 -23.75 20.95
C LYS A 33 -0.90 -24.92 20.07
N ASN A 34 -1.87 -25.72 19.69
CA ASN A 34 -1.65 -26.83 18.78
C ASN A 34 -2.03 -26.46 17.36
N TRP A 35 -1.20 -26.86 16.41
CA TRP A 35 -1.45 -26.66 15.00
C TRP A 35 -2.66 -27.48 14.51
N TRP A 36 -3.43 -26.86 13.61
CA TRP A 36 -4.53 -27.48 12.89
C TRP A 36 -4.57 -26.94 11.46
N PRO A 37 -5.01 -27.73 10.45
CA PRO A 37 -5.05 -27.27 9.04
C PRO A 37 -5.74 -25.93 8.80
N ASP A 38 -6.75 -25.61 9.59
CA ASP A 38 -7.52 -24.36 9.49
C ASP A 38 -7.08 -23.26 10.47
N GLY A 39 -5.95 -23.47 11.18
CA GLY A 39 -5.46 -22.53 12.15
C GLY A 39 -4.77 -23.16 13.38
N TRP A 40 -5.20 -22.81 14.58
CA TRP A 40 -4.69 -23.37 15.82
C TRP A 40 -5.80 -23.55 16.87
N ASN A 41 -5.64 -24.56 17.71
CA ASN A 41 -6.55 -24.82 18.83
C ASN A 41 -5.83 -24.67 20.17
N PRO A 42 -6.41 -23.91 21.13
CA PRO A 42 -5.85 -23.81 22.48
C PRO A 42 -6.19 -25.10 23.27
N VAL A 43 -5.19 -25.63 23.95
CA VAL A 43 -5.33 -26.74 24.90
C VAL A 43 -4.84 -26.26 26.26
N ILE A 44 -5.73 -26.27 27.25
CA ILE A 44 -5.41 -25.87 28.61
C ILE A 44 -4.99 -27.12 29.39
N SER A 45 -3.82 -27.06 30.03
CA SER A 45 -3.34 -28.13 30.93
C SER A 45 -4.25 -28.22 32.19
N LYS A 46 -4.24 -29.39 32.79
CA LYS A 46 -4.84 -29.58 34.13
C LYS A 46 -3.87 -29.22 35.26
N GLU A 47 -2.58 -29.13 34.94
CA GLU A 47 -1.54 -28.81 35.89
C GLU A 47 -1.41 -27.30 36.12
N VAL A 48 -1.41 -26.88 37.36
CA VAL A 48 -1.19 -25.48 37.75
C VAL A 48 0.30 -25.27 37.98
N MET A 49 0.87 -24.32 37.29
CA MET A 49 2.28 -23.95 37.37
C MET A 49 2.54 -23.07 38.58
N THR A 50 2.97 -23.69 39.69
CA THR A 50 3.35 -22.90 40.88
C THR A 50 4.60 -22.09 40.60
N LYS A 51 4.83 -21.05 41.40
CA LYS A 51 6.00 -20.18 41.25
C LYS A 51 7.33 -20.99 41.33
N ASP A 52 7.39 -21.99 42.19
CA ASP A 52 8.56 -22.84 42.35
C ASP A 52 8.82 -23.68 41.08
N ILE A 53 7.78 -24.28 40.49
CA ILE A 53 7.87 -25.01 39.23
C ILE A 53 8.36 -24.10 38.10
N VAL A 54 7.86 -22.88 38.03
CA VAL A 54 8.26 -21.91 36.96
C VAL A 54 9.72 -21.47 37.19
N ASN A 55 10.15 -21.23 38.43
CA ASN A 55 11.54 -20.90 38.72
C ASN A 55 12.47 -22.06 38.40
N ASP A 56 12.14 -23.30 38.82
CA ASP A 56 12.93 -24.49 38.49
C ASP A 56 13.08 -24.67 36.98
N LEU A 57 12.02 -24.43 36.22
CA LEU A 57 12.06 -24.49 34.76
C LEU A 57 13.00 -23.43 34.17
N ILE A 58 12.96 -22.20 34.71
CA ILE A 58 13.89 -21.14 34.31
C ILE A 58 15.34 -21.54 34.61
N ASP A 59 15.61 -22.04 35.78
CA ASP A 59 16.94 -22.44 36.17
C ASP A 59 17.51 -23.57 35.27
N GLU A 60 16.66 -24.52 34.89
CA GLU A 60 17.05 -25.58 33.97
C GLU A 60 17.30 -25.02 32.54
N ILE A 61 16.45 -24.10 32.05
CA ILE A 61 16.69 -23.41 30.77
C ILE A 61 18.05 -22.68 30.79
N PHE A 62 18.40 -21.99 31.87
CA PHE A 62 19.67 -21.28 31.98
C PHE A 62 20.85 -22.25 32.04
N LYS A 63 20.73 -23.39 32.70
CA LYS A 63 21.75 -24.46 32.68
C LYS A 63 21.97 -25.01 31.26
N GLU A 64 20.87 -25.18 30.49
CA GLU A 64 20.99 -25.60 29.09
C GLU A 64 21.75 -24.56 28.25
N ILE A 65 21.51 -23.27 28.47
CA ILE A 65 22.23 -22.20 27.77
C ILE A 65 23.73 -22.26 28.06
N GLU A 66 24.14 -22.57 29.29
CA GLU A 66 25.56 -22.64 29.66
C GLU A 66 26.28 -23.86 29.09
N THR A 67 25.52 -24.90 28.73
CA THR A 67 26.07 -26.19 28.34
C THR A 67 25.94 -26.54 26.87
N ARG A 68 25.08 -25.80 26.13
CA ARG A 68 24.77 -26.08 24.72
C ARG A 68 25.37 -25.05 23.79
N ASP A 69 26.07 -25.49 22.75
CA ASP A 69 26.68 -24.64 21.73
C ASP A 69 25.62 -23.99 20.79
N ASP A 70 24.42 -24.58 20.73
CA ASP A 70 23.30 -24.10 19.90
C ASP A 70 22.33 -23.17 20.66
N ALA A 71 22.68 -22.74 21.86
CA ALA A 71 21.92 -21.84 22.70
C ALA A 71 22.47 -20.41 22.65
N ILE A 72 21.59 -19.44 22.46
CA ILE A 72 21.96 -18.04 22.39
C ILE A 72 20.98 -17.21 23.21
N LEU A 73 21.51 -16.35 24.08
CA LEU A 73 20.71 -15.33 24.79
C LEU A 73 20.57 -14.10 23.89
N GLU A 74 19.51 -14.04 23.10
CA GLU A 74 19.28 -12.98 22.10
C GLU A 74 18.99 -11.61 22.71
N ILE A 75 18.23 -11.57 23.80
CA ILE A 75 17.91 -10.32 24.51
C ILE A 75 18.07 -10.59 26.00
N ASP A 76 18.91 -9.81 26.66
CA ASP A 76 19.10 -9.81 28.09
C ASP A 76 18.76 -8.44 28.69
N ARG A 77 17.55 -8.29 29.20
CA ARG A 77 17.10 -7.10 29.92
C ARG A 77 16.74 -7.46 31.34
N GLN A 78 16.73 -6.48 32.22
CA GLN A 78 16.45 -6.69 33.63
C GLN A 78 15.15 -7.46 33.89
N MET A 79 14.06 -7.16 33.13
CA MET A 79 12.74 -7.73 33.35
C MET A 79 12.28 -8.64 32.23
N SER A 80 13.09 -8.86 31.20
CA SER A 80 12.74 -9.77 30.11
C SER A 80 13.98 -10.39 29.46
N LYS A 81 13.87 -11.65 29.08
CA LYS A 81 14.93 -12.36 28.37
C LYS A 81 14.33 -13.07 27.16
N VAL A 82 15.06 -13.07 26.05
CA VAL A 82 14.73 -13.83 24.86
C VAL A 82 15.88 -14.76 24.57
N ILE A 83 15.60 -16.04 24.53
CA ILE A 83 16.57 -17.10 24.39
C ILE A 83 16.26 -17.91 23.15
N GLN A 84 17.23 -18.11 22.29
CA GLN A 84 17.18 -19.12 21.24
C GLN A 84 17.85 -20.38 21.77
N LEU A 85 17.09 -21.43 21.98
CA LEU A 85 17.52 -22.73 22.40
C LEU A 85 16.98 -23.76 21.39
N TRP A 86 17.76 -24.06 20.39
CA TRP A 86 17.29 -24.82 19.24
C TRP A 86 16.57 -26.12 19.61
N PRO A 87 15.30 -26.37 19.12
CA PRO A 87 14.55 -25.59 18.17
C PRO A 87 13.58 -24.54 18.79
N TYR A 88 13.75 -24.19 20.06
CA TYR A 88 12.85 -23.33 20.81
C TYR A 88 13.32 -21.89 20.81
N ARG A 89 12.37 -20.95 20.64
CA ARG A 89 12.51 -19.57 21.02
C ARG A 89 11.72 -19.34 22.31
N ILE A 90 12.40 -18.89 23.35
CA ILE A 90 11.87 -18.76 24.70
C ILE A 90 11.86 -17.28 25.07
N VAL A 91 10.73 -16.82 25.58
CA VAL A 91 10.59 -15.48 26.16
C VAL A 91 10.26 -15.65 27.63
N ILE A 92 11.06 -15.05 28.51
CA ILE A 92 10.85 -15.04 29.96
C ILE A 92 10.58 -13.59 30.36
N VAL A 93 9.52 -13.35 31.11
CA VAL A 93 9.14 -12.02 31.58
C VAL A 93 8.94 -12.06 33.10
N TYR A 94 9.55 -11.08 33.76
CA TYR A 94 9.53 -10.95 35.22
C TYR A 94 8.67 -9.77 35.67
N PRO A 95 8.02 -9.87 36.84
CA PRO A 95 7.43 -8.71 37.49
C PRO A 95 8.49 -7.63 37.80
N PRO A 96 8.15 -6.32 37.72
CA PRO A 96 6.83 -5.75 37.52
C PRO A 96 6.48 -5.44 36.04
N LEU A 97 7.26 -5.92 35.06
CA LEU A 97 6.92 -5.75 33.65
C LEU A 97 5.64 -6.51 33.28
N SER A 98 5.48 -7.70 33.86
CA SER A 98 4.23 -8.48 33.85
C SER A 98 3.61 -8.50 35.25
N ASP A 99 2.38 -8.92 35.37
CA ASP A 99 1.67 -9.12 36.63
C ASP A 99 2.01 -10.45 37.33
N GLY A 100 2.89 -11.26 36.75
CA GLY A 100 3.38 -12.52 37.27
C GLY A 100 4.54 -13.03 36.40
N LEU A 101 5.26 -14.03 36.91
CA LEU A 101 6.33 -14.68 36.18
C LEU A 101 5.75 -15.47 34.98
N GLU A 102 6.28 -15.22 33.78
CA GLU A 102 5.77 -15.77 32.54
C GLU A 102 6.90 -16.39 31.72
N ILE A 103 6.62 -17.56 31.11
CA ILE A 103 7.45 -18.19 30.09
C ILE A 103 6.58 -18.47 28.88
N THR A 104 6.99 -17.96 27.73
CA THR A 104 6.44 -18.37 26.44
C THR A 104 7.52 -19.06 25.64
N ALA A 105 7.30 -20.29 25.24
CA ALA A 105 8.19 -20.99 24.31
C ALA A 105 7.46 -21.31 23.01
N VAL A 106 8.13 -21.05 21.89
CA VAL A 106 7.64 -21.30 20.54
C VAL A 106 8.56 -22.26 19.83
N LYS A 107 7.99 -23.25 19.16
CA LYS A 107 8.71 -24.24 18.34
C LYS A 107 8.14 -24.23 16.94
N PRO A 108 8.93 -24.06 15.89
CA PRO A 108 8.48 -24.26 14.52
C PRO A 108 8.03 -25.71 14.33
N ILE A 109 6.82 -25.94 13.80
CA ILE A 109 6.27 -27.30 13.70
C ILE A 109 6.79 -28.04 12.48
N LYS A 110 6.95 -27.32 11.37
CA LYS A 110 7.29 -27.93 10.09
C LYS A 110 8.23 -27.05 9.29
N LYS A 111 9.30 -27.66 8.80
CA LYS A 111 10.10 -27.08 7.74
C LYS A 111 9.40 -27.41 6.43
N LEU A 112 8.94 -26.41 5.72
CA LEU A 112 8.35 -26.56 4.39
C LEU A 112 9.42 -26.28 3.34
N SER A 113 9.51 -27.16 2.35
CA SER A 113 10.27 -26.91 1.12
C SER A 113 9.40 -26.18 0.09
N LEU A 114 10.00 -25.66 -0.98
CA LEU A 114 9.20 -25.05 -2.06
C LEU A 114 8.24 -26.04 -2.73
N ASP A 115 8.55 -27.33 -2.71
CA ASP A 115 7.68 -28.38 -3.25
C ASP A 115 6.36 -28.53 -2.47
N ASP A 116 6.34 -28.15 -1.19
CA ASP A 116 5.14 -28.19 -0.34
C ASP A 116 4.16 -27.03 -0.68
N TYR A 117 4.59 -26.03 -1.46
CA TYR A 117 3.75 -24.89 -1.85
C TYR A 117 2.96 -25.08 -3.15
N ASP A 118 3.08 -26.26 -3.80
CA ASP A 118 2.38 -26.60 -5.05
C ASP A 118 2.54 -25.50 -6.13
N LEU A 119 3.80 -25.13 -6.38
CA LEU A 119 4.15 -24.03 -7.27
C LEU A 119 4.19 -24.49 -8.74
N ASP A 120 3.61 -23.67 -9.62
CA ASP A 120 3.75 -23.83 -11.05
C ASP A 120 5.23 -23.71 -11.47
N GLN A 121 5.60 -24.42 -12.56
CA GLN A 121 6.97 -24.40 -13.08
C GLN A 121 7.45 -22.98 -13.41
N ASP A 122 6.57 -22.13 -13.94
CA ASP A 122 6.87 -20.73 -14.27
C ASP A 122 7.26 -19.92 -13.04
N VAL A 123 6.64 -20.19 -11.88
CA VAL A 123 6.97 -19.55 -10.60
C VAL A 123 8.31 -20.05 -10.06
N LEU A 124 8.57 -21.34 -10.18
CA LEU A 124 9.88 -21.90 -9.84
C LEU A 124 11.00 -21.34 -10.72
N ASP A 125 10.75 -21.18 -12.00
CA ASP A 125 11.70 -20.59 -12.95
C ASP A 125 11.91 -19.08 -12.67
N LEU A 126 10.86 -18.36 -12.25
CA LEU A 126 11.00 -16.99 -11.77
C LEU A 126 11.98 -16.91 -10.59
N PHE A 127 11.82 -17.74 -9.57
CA PHE A 127 12.70 -17.74 -8.41
C PHE A 127 14.12 -18.17 -8.75
N LYS A 128 14.30 -19.17 -9.60
CA LYS A 128 15.61 -19.70 -9.99
C LYS A 128 16.43 -18.76 -10.85
N ASN A 129 15.77 -18.00 -11.74
CA ASN A 129 16.48 -17.35 -12.86
C ASN A 129 16.27 -15.83 -12.93
N SER A 130 15.14 -15.31 -12.46
CA SER A 130 14.72 -13.95 -12.79
C SER A 130 14.58 -13.04 -11.59
N ALA A 131 13.99 -13.52 -10.49
CA ALA A 131 13.74 -12.72 -9.31
C ALA A 131 15.04 -12.50 -8.50
N LYS A 132 15.42 -11.25 -8.35
CA LYS A 132 16.67 -10.86 -7.68
C LYS A 132 16.42 -10.08 -6.39
N TRP A 133 15.29 -9.35 -6.34
CA TRP A 133 14.91 -8.49 -5.22
C TRP A 133 13.48 -8.80 -4.83
N ILE A 134 13.37 -9.82 -4.01
CA ILE A 134 12.11 -10.44 -3.64
C ILE A 134 11.60 -9.81 -2.35
N LEU A 135 10.41 -9.23 -2.41
CA LEU A 135 9.67 -8.80 -1.25
C LEU A 135 8.59 -9.82 -0.91
N VAL A 136 8.78 -10.57 0.15
CA VAL A 136 7.79 -11.50 0.67
C VAL A 136 6.88 -10.76 1.63
N SER A 137 5.63 -10.60 1.25
CA SER A 137 4.62 -9.95 2.06
C SER A 137 3.58 -10.94 2.57
N TRP A 138 3.06 -10.70 3.78
CA TRP A 138 2.27 -11.66 4.49
C TRP A 138 1.22 -11.05 5.40
N ALA A 139 0.04 -11.67 5.46
CA ALA A 139 -1.00 -11.29 6.39
C ALA A 139 -0.60 -11.65 7.85
N PRO A 140 -0.94 -10.84 8.86
CA PRO A 140 -0.61 -11.13 10.26
C PRO A 140 -1.10 -12.51 10.72
N GLY A 141 -0.21 -13.25 11.42
CA GLY A 141 -0.53 -14.58 11.95
C GLY A 141 -0.21 -15.77 11.04
N SER A 142 0.42 -15.56 9.91
CA SER A 142 0.84 -16.58 8.97
C SER A 142 2.37 -16.72 8.95
N TRP A 143 2.88 -17.90 8.81
CA TRP A 143 4.26 -18.38 8.94
C TRP A 143 5.25 -17.84 7.89
N LYS A 144 5.49 -16.53 7.92
CA LYS A 144 6.37 -15.78 6.98
C LYS A 144 7.78 -16.36 6.87
N THR A 145 8.34 -16.72 8.00
CA THR A 145 9.68 -17.26 8.17
C THR A 145 9.89 -18.56 7.38
N THR A 146 8.84 -19.39 7.27
CA THR A 146 8.92 -20.69 6.60
C THR A 146 9.13 -20.57 5.08
N PHE A 147 8.49 -19.59 4.41
CA PHE A 147 8.71 -19.39 2.98
C PHE A 147 10.10 -18.79 2.69
N ALA A 148 10.55 -17.85 3.52
CA ALA A 148 11.91 -17.33 3.42
C ALA A 148 12.96 -18.44 3.58
N GLN A 149 12.74 -19.37 4.51
CA GLN A 149 13.57 -20.58 4.69
C GLN A 149 13.58 -21.45 3.43
N ALA A 150 12.42 -21.69 2.81
CA ALA A 150 12.33 -22.50 1.59
C ALA A 150 13.10 -21.85 0.42
N LEU A 151 13.11 -20.50 0.31
CA LEU A 151 13.93 -19.79 -0.66
C LEU A 151 15.43 -19.90 -0.34
N VAL A 152 15.80 -19.82 0.95
CA VAL A 152 17.20 -20.05 1.37
C VAL A 152 17.68 -21.42 0.93
N GLU A 153 16.89 -22.48 1.16
CA GLU A 153 17.23 -23.82 0.70
C GLU A 153 17.36 -23.94 -0.83
N LEU A 154 16.44 -23.30 -1.57
CA LEU A 154 16.53 -23.28 -3.03
C LEU A 154 17.87 -22.72 -3.51
N TYR A 155 18.29 -21.56 -2.96
CA TYR A 155 19.52 -20.91 -3.39
C TYR A 155 20.78 -21.59 -2.84
N GLU A 156 20.71 -22.17 -1.64
CA GLU A 156 21.79 -22.99 -1.09
C GLU A 156 22.04 -24.23 -1.97
N ASN A 157 20.98 -24.89 -2.41
CA ASN A 157 21.06 -26.01 -3.37
C ASN A 157 21.65 -25.61 -4.73
N GLN A 158 21.65 -24.31 -5.07
CA GLN A 158 22.34 -23.75 -6.23
C GLN A 158 23.79 -23.33 -5.93
N ASN A 159 24.34 -23.70 -4.77
CA ASN A 159 25.66 -23.32 -4.28
C ASN A 159 25.87 -21.79 -4.15
N LYS A 160 24.83 -21.05 -3.79
CA LYS A 160 24.90 -19.63 -3.53
C LYS A 160 25.35 -19.35 -2.09
N ILE A 161 26.13 -18.29 -1.92
CA ILE A 161 26.54 -17.81 -0.60
C ILE A 161 25.40 -16.97 -0.05
N ILE A 162 24.79 -17.44 1.05
CA ILE A 162 23.62 -16.79 1.66
C ILE A 162 23.97 -16.34 3.07
N LYS A 163 23.45 -15.17 3.44
CA LYS A 163 23.50 -14.65 4.80
C LYS A 163 22.12 -14.16 5.21
N THR A 164 21.82 -14.24 6.50
CA THR A 164 20.56 -13.73 7.03
C THR A 164 20.78 -12.58 8.01
N ILE A 165 19.79 -11.72 8.13
CA ILE A 165 19.69 -10.66 9.12
C ILE A 165 18.37 -10.85 9.85
N GLU A 166 18.42 -11.04 11.14
CA GLU A 166 17.27 -11.42 11.95
C GLU A 166 17.27 -10.69 13.30
N SER A 167 16.10 -10.54 13.89
CA SER A 167 15.99 -9.95 15.22
C SER A 167 14.68 -10.39 15.90
N PRO A 168 14.67 -11.44 16.71
CA PRO A 168 15.77 -12.41 17.00
C PRO A 168 16.00 -13.40 15.86
N ARG A 169 17.09 -14.19 15.93
CA ARG A 169 17.36 -15.27 14.99
C ARG A 169 16.37 -16.41 15.20
N ASP A 170 15.56 -16.70 14.19
CA ASP A 170 14.55 -17.76 14.24
C ASP A 170 14.37 -18.51 12.90
N LEU A 171 15.16 -18.17 11.88
CA LEU A 171 15.20 -18.91 10.62
C LEU A 171 15.90 -20.25 10.80
N MET A 172 15.23 -21.32 10.38
CA MET A 172 15.81 -22.66 10.33
C MET A 172 16.58 -22.84 9.02
N VAL A 173 17.83 -22.41 9.00
CA VAL A 173 18.68 -22.44 7.79
C VAL A 173 19.77 -23.52 7.90
N PRO A 174 20.36 -23.96 6.78
CA PRO A 174 21.51 -24.86 6.79
C PRO A 174 22.72 -24.28 7.56
N GLU A 175 23.56 -25.13 8.12
CA GLU A 175 24.74 -24.75 8.97
C GLU A 175 25.75 -23.83 8.25
N ASN A 176 25.82 -23.89 6.93
CA ASN A 176 26.69 -23.06 6.10
C ASN A 176 26.16 -21.64 5.88
N VAL A 177 24.92 -21.34 6.27
CA VAL A 177 24.32 -20.00 6.21
C VAL A 177 24.64 -19.20 7.46
N VAL A 178 25.28 -18.06 7.31
CA VAL A 178 25.65 -17.21 8.45
C VAL A 178 24.47 -16.30 8.81
N GLN A 179 24.05 -16.37 10.08
CA GLN A 179 22.95 -15.59 10.62
C GLN A 179 23.47 -14.42 11.46
N TYR A 180 23.13 -13.20 11.06
CA TYR A 180 23.44 -11.98 11.81
C TYR A 180 22.23 -11.52 12.64
N SER A 181 22.51 -10.89 13.78
CA SER A 181 21.48 -10.29 14.64
C SER A 181 21.85 -8.85 15.00
N PHE A 182 20.88 -7.95 14.94
CA PHE A 182 21.05 -6.57 15.40
C PHE A 182 21.10 -6.43 16.92
N THR A 183 20.86 -7.50 17.65
CA THR A 183 21.01 -7.49 19.10
C THR A 183 22.45 -7.20 19.54
N TYR A 184 23.42 -7.66 18.75
CA TYR A 184 24.86 -7.58 19.08
C TYR A 184 25.65 -6.67 18.14
N GLY A 185 25.05 -6.14 17.09
CA GLY A 185 25.70 -5.26 16.12
C GLY A 185 24.80 -4.13 15.66
N SER A 186 25.40 -3.01 15.24
CA SER A 186 24.66 -1.91 14.64
C SER A 186 24.29 -2.18 13.17
N HIS A 187 23.32 -1.40 12.63
CA HIS A 187 23.01 -1.46 11.19
C HIS A 187 24.24 -1.15 10.33
N ASP A 188 25.06 -0.19 10.73
CA ASP A 188 26.31 0.18 10.02
C ASP A 188 27.31 -0.98 10.01
N GLU A 189 27.52 -1.64 11.15
CA GLU A 189 28.42 -2.77 11.26
C GLU A 189 27.97 -3.95 10.38
N VAL A 190 26.69 -4.32 10.44
CA VAL A 190 26.13 -5.39 9.61
C VAL A 190 26.22 -5.03 8.13
N ARG A 191 25.94 -3.78 7.76
CA ARG A 191 26.10 -3.27 6.39
C ARG A 191 27.54 -3.46 5.90
N ASP A 192 28.51 -2.98 6.66
CA ASP A 192 29.91 -3.03 6.28
C ASP A 192 30.42 -4.48 6.12
N ILE A 193 30.02 -5.36 7.03
CA ILE A 193 30.34 -6.80 6.93
C ILE A 193 29.72 -7.41 5.66
N LEU A 194 28.47 -7.11 5.33
CA LEU A 194 27.82 -7.65 4.15
C LEU A 194 28.44 -7.12 2.86
N LEU A 195 28.76 -5.83 2.81
CA LEU A 195 29.40 -5.20 1.66
C LEU A 195 30.82 -5.78 1.41
N LEU A 196 31.57 -6.05 2.46
CA LEU A 196 32.93 -6.60 2.37
C LEU A 196 32.91 -8.11 2.06
N SER A 197 31.95 -8.86 2.61
CA SER A 197 31.86 -10.32 2.45
C SER A 197 31.12 -10.76 1.17
N ARG A 198 30.42 -9.84 0.49
CA ARG A 198 29.75 -10.03 -0.80
C ARG A 198 28.98 -11.35 -0.96
N PRO A 199 27.96 -11.61 -0.15
CA PRO A 199 27.10 -12.78 -0.35
C PRO A 199 26.35 -12.66 -1.70
N ASP A 200 25.96 -13.79 -2.26
CA ASP A 200 25.05 -13.79 -3.42
C ASP A 200 23.67 -13.31 -3.02
N TYR A 201 23.15 -13.81 -1.88
CA TYR A 201 21.86 -13.43 -1.32
C TYR A 201 21.97 -13.00 0.14
N THR A 202 21.19 -12.00 0.49
CA THR A 202 20.92 -11.65 1.89
C THR A 202 19.41 -11.74 2.15
N VAL A 203 19.04 -12.49 3.17
CA VAL A 203 17.66 -12.61 3.64
C VAL A 203 17.49 -11.73 4.86
N TYR A 204 16.54 -10.79 4.79
CA TYR A 204 16.20 -9.92 5.89
C TYR A 204 14.83 -10.30 6.46
N ASP A 205 14.83 -10.92 7.63
CA ASP A 205 13.58 -11.32 8.27
C ASP A 205 13.01 -10.16 9.09
N GLU A 206 11.90 -9.63 8.58
CA GLU A 206 11.09 -8.59 9.20
C GLU A 206 11.69 -7.18 9.25
N VAL A 207 11.40 -6.41 8.22
CA VAL A 207 11.66 -4.96 8.15
C VAL A 207 10.65 -4.21 9.02
N ARG A 208 11.14 -3.42 9.99
CA ARG A 208 10.32 -2.73 10.99
C ARG A 208 10.41 -1.22 10.96
N ASN A 209 11.59 -0.67 10.72
CA ASN A 209 11.88 0.76 10.89
C ASN A 209 12.61 1.37 9.69
N THR A 210 12.80 2.69 9.71
CA THR A 210 13.43 3.44 8.62
C THR A 210 14.88 3.03 8.38
N SER A 211 15.63 2.73 9.43
CA SER A 211 17.04 2.30 9.31
C SER A 211 17.17 0.97 8.56
N ASP A 212 16.17 0.09 8.67
CA ASP A 212 16.13 -1.16 7.93
C ASP A 212 16.01 -0.89 6.42
N PHE A 213 15.18 0.10 6.01
CA PHE A 213 15.04 0.49 4.60
C PHE A 213 16.30 1.18 4.05
N GLU A 214 17.01 1.95 4.86
CA GLU A 214 18.29 2.56 4.47
C GLU A 214 19.36 1.49 4.24
N LEU A 215 19.50 0.55 5.17
CA LEU A 215 20.40 -0.59 5.00
C LEU A 215 20.10 -1.36 3.71
N TYR A 216 18.84 -1.58 3.42
CA TYR A 216 18.42 -2.23 2.19
C TYR A 216 18.87 -1.49 0.93
N LYS A 217 18.55 -0.21 0.85
CA LYS A 217 18.94 0.62 -0.29
C LYS A 217 20.44 0.55 -0.54
N ASP A 218 21.24 0.62 0.52
CA ASP A 218 22.70 0.57 0.43
C ASP A 218 23.17 -0.80 -0.08
N MET A 219 22.65 -1.90 0.44
CA MET A 219 22.99 -3.25 -0.03
C MET A 219 22.59 -3.47 -1.48
N ARG A 220 21.43 -2.94 -1.88
CA ARG A 220 20.93 -3.05 -3.25
C ARG A 220 21.84 -2.35 -4.26
N LEU A 221 22.34 -1.16 -3.93
CA LEU A 221 23.26 -0.40 -4.78
C LEU A 221 24.57 -1.14 -5.04
N THR A 222 24.91 -2.15 -4.24
CA THR A 222 26.12 -2.98 -4.39
C THR A 222 25.87 -4.33 -5.06
N TRP A 223 24.71 -4.54 -5.68
CA TRP A 223 24.35 -5.73 -6.43
C TRP A 223 24.18 -7.02 -5.62
N ILE A 224 23.99 -6.94 -4.31
CA ILE A 224 23.61 -8.07 -3.48
C ILE A 224 22.13 -8.38 -3.77
N TRP A 225 21.80 -9.64 -4.00
CA TRP A 225 20.43 -10.06 -4.16
C TRP A 225 19.74 -10.13 -2.80
N LEU A 226 18.50 -9.66 -2.73
CA LEU A 226 17.83 -9.45 -1.44
C LEU A 226 16.48 -10.14 -1.40
N ILE A 227 16.23 -10.83 -0.28
CA ILE A 227 14.91 -11.39 0.05
C ILE A 227 14.46 -10.69 1.32
N TRP A 228 13.31 -10.05 1.23
CA TRP A 228 12.76 -9.26 2.34
C TRP A 228 11.43 -9.80 2.80
N VAL A 229 11.26 -9.83 4.10
CA VAL A 229 10.01 -10.22 4.72
C VAL A 229 9.37 -9.01 5.38
N ILE A 230 8.12 -8.73 5.02
CA ILE A 230 7.37 -7.58 5.52
C ILE A 230 5.92 -7.99 5.84
N HIS A 231 5.35 -7.38 6.87
CA HIS A 231 3.93 -7.53 7.16
C HIS A 231 3.09 -6.58 6.29
N ALA A 232 2.11 -7.14 5.56
CA ALA A 232 1.13 -6.38 4.82
C ALA A 232 -0.21 -7.11 4.79
N THR A 233 -1.30 -6.36 4.73
CA THR A 233 -2.65 -6.92 4.60
C THR A 233 -3.06 -7.11 3.16
N ARG A 234 -2.46 -6.34 2.25
CA ARG A 234 -2.62 -6.45 0.79
C ARG A 234 -1.25 -6.37 0.12
N PRO A 235 -1.06 -6.98 -1.05
CA PRO A 235 0.21 -6.94 -1.77
C PRO A 235 0.75 -5.52 -2.00
N VAL A 236 -0.12 -4.60 -2.40
CA VAL A 236 0.24 -3.20 -2.67
C VAL A 236 0.66 -2.43 -1.43
N ASP A 237 0.16 -2.78 -0.24
CA ASP A 237 0.53 -2.12 1.01
C ASP A 237 2.02 -2.32 1.34
N SER A 238 2.60 -3.45 0.91
CA SER A 238 4.03 -3.72 1.05
C SER A 238 4.87 -2.77 0.20
N ILE A 239 4.42 -2.47 -1.02
CA ILE A 239 5.08 -1.50 -1.92
C ILE A 239 4.98 -0.09 -1.34
N GLN A 240 3.81 0.29 -0.80
CA GLN A 240 3.58 1.61 -0.22
C GLN A 240 4.53 1.96 0.93
N ARG A 241 4.98 0.96 1.70
CA ARG A 241 5.96 1.19 2.77
C ARG A 241 7.30 1.70 2.25
N PHE A 242 7.72 1.28 1.06
CA PHE A 242 8.94 1.77 0.42
C PHE A 242 8.76 3.18 -0.15
N LEU A 243 7.57 3.49 -0.67
CA LEU A 243 7.28 4.80 -1.27
C LEU A 243 7.40 5.98 -0.29
N GLY A 244 7.21 5.72 1.01
CA GLY A 244 7.41 6.73 2.05
C GLY A 244 8.86 6.96 2.47
N THR A 245 9.78 6.07 2.05
CA THR A 245 11.18 6.06 2.55
C THR A 245 12.19 6.17 1.42
N ILE A 246 11.86 5.70 0.22
CA ILE A 246 12.73 5.68 -0.95
C ILE A 246 12.08 6.49 -2.08
N GLU A 247 12.89 7.20 -2.87
CA GLU A 247 12.42 7.91 -4.04
C GLU A 247 11.70 6.97 -5.01
N MET A 248 10.53 7.38 -5.50
CA MET A 248 9.65 6.56 -6.33
C MET A 248 10.37 5.97 -7.55
N GLY A 249 11.23 6.75 -8.22
CA GLY A 249 11.98 6.29 -9.40
C GLY A 249 12.98 5.17 -9.14
N ILE A 250 13.38 5.00 -7.87
CA ILE A 250 14.34 3.96 -7.46
C ILE A 250 13.60 2.67 -7.04
N VAL A 251 12.34 2.76 -6.62
CA VAL A 251 11.59 1.60 -6.08
C VAL A 251 11.65 0.37 -7.00
N PRO A 252 11.40 0.43 -8.33
CA PRO A 252 11.48 -0.74 -9.21
C PRO A 252 12.90 -1.26 -9.44
N GLN A 253 13.92 -0.45 -9.09
CA GLN A 253 15.31 -0.90 -9.10
C GLN A 253 15.69 -1.61 -7.81
N VAL A 254 14.86 -1.48 -6.80
CA VAL A 254 15.06 -2.00 -5.45
C VAL A 254 14.21 -3.23 -5.19
N ILE A 255 12.99 -3.26 -5.72
CA ILE A 255 12.06 -4.38 -5.64
C ILE A 255 11.62 -4.70 -7.05
N ASP A 256 11.89 -5.91 -7.53
CA ASP A 256 11.41 -6.38 -8.83
C ASP A 256 10.17 -7.29 -8.70
N THR A 257 10.09 -8.03 -7.61
CA THR A 257 9.08 -9.05 -7.40
C THR A 257 8.50 -8.96 -5.99
N VAL A 258 7.18 -8.88 -5.88
CA VAL A 258 6.44 -8.94 -4.61
C VAL A 258 5.63 -10.22 -4.57
N ILE A 259 5.84 -11.03 -3.55
CA ILE A 259 5.13 -12.29 -3.33
C ILE A 259 4.19 -12.09 -2.14
N PHE A 260 2.90 -12.26 -2.36
CA PHE A 260 1.91 -12.21 -1.29
C PHE A 260 1.42 -13.59 -0.95
N ILE A 261 1.60 -13.97 0.32
CA ILE A 261 1.23 -15.28 0.83
C ILE A 261 0.08 -15.14 1.83
N ASP A 262 -0.96 -15.92 1.61
CA ASP A 262 -2.12 -16.01 2.49
C ASP A 262 -2.45 -17.49 2.73
N LYS A 263 -2.60 -17.90 4.00
CA LYS A 263 -2.95 -19.28 4.39
C LYS A 263 -2.14 -20.36 3.67
N TRP A 264 -0.80 -20.24 3.68
CA TRP A 264 0.15 -21.22 3.11
C TRP A 264 0.20 -21.29 1.57
N LYS A 265 -0.49 -20.42 0.87
CA LYS A 265 -0.48 -20.38 -0.60
C LYS A 265 0.03 -19.04 -1.09
N ILE A 266 0.79 -19.07 -2.16
CA ILE A 266 1.06 -17.87 -2.92
C ILE A 266 -0.25 -17.43 -3.56
N LYS A 267 -0.77 -16.30 -3.09
CA LYS A 267 -2.02 -15.74 -3.57
C LYS A 267 -1.80 -14.85 -4.78
N GLU A 268 -0.72 -14.10 -4.76
CA GLU A 268 -0.41 -13.10 -5.78
C GLU A 268 1.09 -12.90 -5.91
N ILE A 269 1.58 -12.78 -7.13
CA ILE A 269 2.94 -12.37 -7.44
C ILE A 269 2.85 -11.13 -8.31
N LEU A 270 3.44 -10.03 -7.86
CA LEU A 270 3.46 -8.75 -8.55
C LEU A 270 4.87 -8.45 -9.05
N GLN A 271 4.96 -7.87 -10.23
CA GLN A 271 6.20 -7.39 -10.83
C GLN A 271 6.13 -5.88 -11.04
N LEU A 272 7.21 -5.16 -10.70
CA LEU A 272 7.29 -3.71 -10.79
C LEU A 272 8.15 -3.30 -11.97
N ASN A 273 7.66 -2.33 -12.75
CA ASN A 273 8.38 -1.73 -13.86
C ASN A 273 8.20 -0.21 -13.89
N LEU A 274 9.26 0.55 -14.15
CA LEU A 274 9.21 1.99 -14.32
C LEU A 274 9.05 2.35 -15.80
N THR A 275 8.06 3.17 -16.09
CA THR A 275 7.83 3.72 -17.44
C THR A 275 7.53 5.21 -17.37
N VAL A 276 7.66 5.92 -18.50
CA VAL A 276 7.21 7.31 -18.61
C VAL A 276 6.00 7.34 -19.51
N LYS A 277 4.86 7.68 -18.95
CA LYS A 277 3.58 7.75 -19.68
C LYS A 277 2.62 8.71 -18.99
N VAL A 278 1.54 9.03 -19.66
CA VAL A 278 0.37 9.64 -19.01
C VAL A 278 -0.33 8.55 -18.22
N PRO A 279 -0.57 8.71 -16.90
CA PRO A 279 -1.36 7.75 -16.13
C PRO A 279 -2.75 7.55 -16.75
N GLU A 280 -3.31 6.35 -16.67
CA GLU A 280 -4.60 6.02 -17.32
C GLU A 280 -5.79 6.90 -16.91
N TRP A 281 -5.67 7.59 -15.79
CA TRP A 281 -6.69 8.48 -15.26
C TRP A 281 -6.53 9.95 -15.67
N MET A 282 -5.50 10.27 -16.47
CA MET A 282 -5.20 11.62 -16.95
C MET A 282 -5.38 11.67 -18.47
N GLU A 283 -6.04 12.72 -18.96
CA GLU A 283 -6.43 12.83 -20.38
C GLU A 283 -5.50 13.72 -21.21
N SER A 284 -4.55 14.43 -20.58
CA SER A 284 -3.68 15.40 -21.28
C SER A 284 -2.27 14.85 -21.46
N ASP A 285 -1.74 14.89 -22.68
CA ASP A 285 -0.41 14.45 -23.05
C ASP A 285 0.72 15.20 -22.31
N ASP A 286 0.49 16.44 -21.91
CA ASP A 286 1.44 17.26 -21.13
C ASP A 286 1.63 16.75 -19.69
N LEU A 287 0.84 15.76 -19.28
CA LEU A 287 0.91 15.13 -17.95
C LEU A 287 1.76 13.86 -17.91
N ALA A 288 2.55 13.58 -18.95
CA ALA A 288 3.48 12.44 -18.96
C ALA A 288 4.48 12.55 -17.81
N ARG A 289 4.60 11.46 -17.04
CA ARG A 289 5.44 11.39 -15.84
C ARG A 289 5.98 9.99 -15.61
N PRO A 290 7.00 9.83 -14.76
CA PRO A 290 7.41 8.50 -14.30
C PRO A 290 6.24 7.81 -13.59
N VAL A 291 5.91 6.59 -14.02
CA VAL A 291 4.86 5.74 -13.47
C VAL A 291 5.46 4.37 -13.16
N ILE A 292 5.27 3.88 -11.96
CA ILE A 292 5.55 2.47 -11.64
C ILE A 292 4.31 1.68 -12.01
N GLN A 293 4.44 0.82 -13.00
CA GLN A 293 3.44 -0.16 -13.36
C GLN A 293 3.66 -1.43 -12.53
N VAL A 294 2.62 -1.85 -11.83
CA VAL A 294 2.60 -3.08 -11.05
C VAL A 294 1.73 -4.07 -11.81
N SER A 295 2.34 -5.12 -12.32
CA SER A 295 1.66 -6.16 -13.10
C SER A 295 1.57 -7.48 -12.32
N SER A 296 0.48 -8.20 -12.50
CA SER A 296 0.35 -9.57 -12.04
C SER A 296 1.27 -10.50 -12.85
N PHE A 297 1.98 -11.39 -12.16
CA PHE A 297 2.86 -12.36 -12.82
C PHE A 297 2.09 -13.37 -13.67
N PHE A 298 0.90 -13.79 -13.21
CA PHE A 298 0.14 -14.89 -13.82
C PHE A 298 -0.52 -14.49 -15.16
N ASP A 299 -1.18 -13.36 -15.21
CA ASP A 299 -1.93 -12.89 -16.37
C ASP A 299 -1.25 -11.73 -17.13
N LYS A 300 -0.12 -11.24 -16.59
CA LYS A 300 0.66 -10.11 -17.13
C LYS A 300 -0.12 -8.80 -17.24
N GLN A 301 -1.29 -8.71 -16.60
CA GLN A 301 -2.08 -7.49 -16.60
C GLN A 301 -1.53 -6.50 -15.58
N ILE A 302 -1.61 -5.21 -15.92
CA ILE A 302 -1.26 -4.14 -14.98
C ILE A 302 -2.43 -3.98 -14.00
N VAL A 303 -2.14 -4.17 -12.71
CA VAL A 303 -3.14 -4.12 -11.65
C VAL A 303 -3.12 -2.81 -10.86
N TYR A 304 -1.95 -2.12 -10.84
CA TYR A 304 -1.81 -0.81 -10.21
C TYR A 304 -0.88 0.08 -11.03
N GLU A 305 -1.15 1.38 -10.98
CA GLU A 305 -0.21 2.43 -11.36
C GLU A 305 0.13 3.28 -10.15
N ILE A 306 1.42 3.57 -9.97
CA ILE A 306 1.93 4.40 -8.88
C ILE A 306 2.69 5.55 -9.50
N TYR A 307 2.33 6.78 -9.16
CA TYR A 307 2.95 7.99 -9.68
C TYR A 307 2.92 9.13 -8.66
N SER A 308 3.82 10.10 -8.82
CA SER A 308 3.81 11.31 -8.01
C SER A 308 2.83 12.34 -8.57
N PHE A 309 2.12 13.00 -7.67
CA PHE A 309 1.25 14.11 -7.99
C PHE A 309 1.51 15.24 -6.97
N GLY A 310 2.22 16.28 -7.39
CA GLY A 310 2.80 17.24 -6.47
C GLY A 310 3.74 16.53 -5.48
N GLU A 311 3.55 16.75 -4.20
CA GLU A 311 4.29 16.08 -3.12
C GLU A 311 3.70 14.73 -2.71
N GLN A 312 2.56 14.34 -3.27
CA GLN A 312 1.85 13.11 -2.91
C GLN A 312 2.17 11.97 -3.86
N ILE A 313 2.22 10.75 -3.32
CA ILE A 313 2.30 9.53 -4.11
C ILE A 313 0.90 8.94 -4.21
N VAL A 314 0.46 8.75 -5.44
CA VAL A 314 -0.85 8.17 -5.77
C VAL A 314 -0.66 6.72 -6.17
N VAL A 315 -1.44 5.83 -5.58
CA VAL A 315 -1.52 4.40 -5.95
C VAL A 315 -2.90 4.15 -6.51
N MET A 316 -2.97 3.89 -7.81
CA MET A 316 -4.22 3.74 -8.55
C MET A 316 -4.42 2.29 -8.99
N PRO A 317 -5.50 1.62 -8.58
CA PRO A 317 -5.85 0.30 -9.06
C PRO A 317 -6.47 0.37 -10.46
N LEU A 318 -6.16 -0.61 -11.33
CA LEU A 318 -6.59 -0.66 -12.74
C LEU A 318 -7.61 -1.76 -13.08
N GLY A 319 -8.18 -2.49 -12.13
CA GLY A 319 -9.24 -3.50 -12.39
C GLY A 319 -10.60 -2.88 -12.71
N GLU A 320 -11.37 -3.41 -13.67
CA GLU A 320 -12.66 -2.85 -14.11
C GLU A 320 -13.67 -2.66 -12.96
N GLU A 321 -13.81 -3.61 -12.06
CA GLU A 321 -14.71 -3.49 -10.91
C GLU A 321 -14.24 -2.44 -9.89
N ILE A 322 -12.93 -2.35 -9.68
CA ILE A 322 -12.30 -1.41 -8.75
C ILE A 322 -12.29 -0.01 -9.38
N GLN A 323 -12.12 0.08 -10.70
CA GLN A 323 -12.24 1.33 -11.45
C GLN A 323 -13.62 1.96 -11.27
N ASN A 324 -14.69 1.20 -11.38
CA ASN A 324 -16.05 1.73 -11.22
C ASN A 324 -16.31 2.25 -9.80
N GLN A 325 -15.85 1.54 -8.77
CA GLN A 325 -15.96 2.01 -7.37
C GLN A 325 -15.06 3.21 -7.08
N ALA A 326 -13.84 3.24 -7.62
CA ALA A 326 -12.93 4.37 -7.49
C ALA A 326 -13.45 5.60 -8.26
N LYS A 327 -13.96 5.43 -9.49
CA LYS A 327 -14.63 6.48 -10.27
C LYS A 327 -15.81 7.09 -9.52
N GLU A 328 -16.66 6.27 -8.92
CA GLU A 328 -17.82 6.74 -8.17
C GLU A 328 -17.41 7.51 -6.89
N LYS A 329 -16.44 6.98 -6.15
CA LYS A 329 -15.91 7.65 -4.96
C LYS A 329 -15.20 8.96 -5.32
N TRP A 330 -14.45 8.96 -6.39
CA TRP A 330 -13.72 10.11 -6.91
C TRP A 330 -14.66 11.19 -7.46
N TRP A 331 -15.70 10.78 -8.21
CA TRP A 331 -16.74 11.67 -8.69
C TRP A 331 -17.45 12.38 -7.53
N LYS A 332 -17.78 11.65 -6.46
CA LYS A 332 -18.36 12.25 -5.25
C LYS A 332 -17.41 13.25 -4.59
N LEU A 333 -16.12 12.92 -4.47
CA LEU A 333 -15.12 13.81 -3.86
C LEU A 333 -14.93 15.10 -4.69
N ASN A 334 -14.81 14.98 -6.00
CA ASN A 334 -14.71 16.11 -6.92
C ASN A 334 -15.99 16.98 -6.93
N HIS A 335 -17.13 16.35 -6.84
CA HIS A 335 -18.39 17.08 -6.74
C HIS A 335 -18.46 17.94 -5.47
N TYR A 336 -18.08 17.39 -4.33
CA TYR A 336 -18.03 18.16 -3.08
C TYR A 336 -16.94 19.24 -3.09
N ALA A 337 -15.77 18.96 -3.63
CA ALA A 337 -14.69 19.93 -3.78
C ALA A 337 -15.14 21.09 -4.68
N LYS A 338 -15.76 20.78 -5.83
CA LYS A 338 -16.34 21.79 -6.74
C LYS A 338 -17.38 22.64 -6.05
N LEU A 339 -18.34 22.05 -5.32
CA LEU A 339 -19.36 22.81 -4.59
C LEU A 339 -18.75 23.77 -3.57
N SER A 340 -17.73 23.34 -2.85
CA SER A 340 -17.01 24.18 -1.88
C SER A 340 -16.29 25.33 -2.57
N ILE A 341 -15.57 25.07 -3.65
CA ILE A 341 -14.87 26.07 -4.47
C ILE A 341 -15.87 27.05 -5.09
N ASP A 342 -16.94 26.56 -5.69
CA ASP A 342 -17.99 27.40 -6.27
C ASP A 342 -18.63 28.34 -5.24
N ASN A 343 -18.83 27.89 -4.00
CA ASN A 343 -19.35 28.73 -2.94
C ASN A 343 -18.36 29.84 -2.54
N ILE A 344 -17.08 29.52 -2.41
CA ILE A 344 -16.03 30.53 -2.12
C ILE A 344 -15.94 31.53 -3.27
N LEU A 345 -15.95 31.06 -4.52
CA LEU A 345 -15.87 31.92 -5.69
C LEU A 345 -17.12 32.84 -5.85
N LYS A 346 -18.32 32.36 -5.49
CA LYS A 346 -19.55 33.15 -5.49
C LYS A 346 -19.54 34.32 -4.50
N GLU A 347 -18.87 34.16 -3.38
CA GLU A 347 -18.73 35.22 -2.37
C GLU A 347 -17.78 36.32 -2.83
N ILE A 348 -16.81 35.98 -3.70
CA ILE A 348 -15.72 36.88 -4.08
C ILE A 348 -15.93 37.49 -5.45
N LEU A 349 -16.49 36.74 -6.40
CA LEU A 349 -16.65 37.21 -7.79
C LEU A 349 -17.99 37.91 -8.02
N PRO A 350 -17.99 39.13 -8.59
CA PRO A 350 -19.21 39.89 -8.82
C PRO A 350 -19.96 39.49 -10.10
N CYS A 351 -19.53 38.46 -10.81
CA CYS A 351 -20.06 38.02 -12.09
C CYS A 351 -20.41 36.54 -12.10
N SER A 352 -21.20 36.10 -13.08
CA SER A 352 -21.44 34.70 -13.35
C SER A 352 -20.18 34.03 -13.90
N PHE A 353 -19.92 32.83 -13.46
CA PHE A 353 -18.75 32.02 -13.85
C PHE A 353 -19.10 30.54 -14.03
N ILE A 354 -18.23 29.82 -14.74
CA ILE A 354 -18.17 28.37 -14.75
C ILE A 354 -16.82 28.00 -14.17
N SER A 355 -16.79 27.03 -13.24
CA SER A 355 -15.57 26.43 -12.74
C SER A 355 -15.47 24.97 -13.18
N LYS A 356 -14.29 24.54 -13.58
CA LYS A 356 -13.92 23.13 -13.69
C LYS A 356 -12.73 22.89 -12.77
N VAL A 357 -12.89 21.99 -11.82
CA VAL A 357 -11.84 21.60 -10.89
C VAL A 357 -11.10 20.43 -11.50
N SER A 358 -9.83 20.61 -11.76
CA SER A 358 -8.86 19.56 -12.08
C SER A 358 -7.96 19.34 -10.85
N TRP A 359 -7.09 18.38 -10.88
CA TRP A 359 -6.31 17.93 -9.74
C TRP A 359 -5.59 19.04 -8.94
N ASP A 360 -4.96 20.00 -9.64
CA ASP A 360 -4.17 21.08 -9.06
C ASP A 360 -4.60 22.47 -9.57
N THR A 361 -5.61 22.50 -10.45
CA THR A 361 -5.99 23.69 -11.18
C THR A 361 -7.49 23.84 -11.22
N VAL A 362 -7.96 25.04 -10.97
CA VAL A 362 -9.35 25.46 -11.24
C VAL A 362 -9.38 26.27 -12.51
N GLN A 363 -9.97 25.75 -13.57
CA GLN A 363 -10.28 26.52 -14.76
C GLN A 363 -11.52 27.36 -14.49
N LEU A 364 -11.37 28.66 -14.48
CA LEU A 364 -12.44 29.63 -14.20
C LEU A 364 -12.81 30.39 -15.46
N PHE A 365 -13.97 30.12 -15.98
CA PHE A 365 -14.50 30.84 -17.17
C PHE A 365 -15.39 31.97 -16.74
N VAL A 366 -15.13 33.16 -17.27
CA VAL A 366 -15.84 34.39 -16.92
C VAL A 366 -16.18 35.22 -18.19
N PRO A 367 -17.13 36.19 -18.12
CA PRO A 367 -17.36 37.06 -19.23
C PRO A 367 -16.12 37.86 -19.63
N LYS A 368 -15.84 38.00 -20.91
CA LYS A 368 -14.67 38.75 -21.45
C LYS A 368 -14.50 40.13 -20.85
N SER A 369 -15.59 40.82 -20.59
CA SER A 369 -15.58 42.14 -19.97
C SER A 369 -15.06 42.17 -18.54
N GLU A 370 -15.15 41.04 -17.83
CA GLU A 370 -14.79 40.92 -16.42
C GLU A 370 -13.39 40.29 -16.22
N LYS A 371 -12.87 39.59 -17.23
CA LYS A 371 -11.55 38.89 -17.12
C LYS A 371 -10.44 39.81 -16.60
N TRP A 372 -10.30 41.00 -17.20
CA TRP A 372 -9.26 41.94 -16.81
C TRP A 372 -9.49 42.56 -15.42
N ALA A 373 -10.73 42.80 -15.04
CA ALA A 373 -11.06 43.26 -13.70
C ALA A 373 -10.71 42.21 -12.63
N ILE A 374 -10.96 40.95 -12.95
CA ILE A 374 -10.65 39.81 -12.07
C ILE A 374 -9.14 39.66 -11.96
N VAL A 375 -8.40 39.65 -13.07
CA VAL A 375 -6.95 39.47 -13.08
C VAL A 375 -6.21 40.65 -12.43
N TRP A 376 -6.69 41.90 -12.54
CA TRP A 376 -5.96 43.06 -12.01
C TRP A 376 -6.47 43.56 -10.67
N LYS A 377 -7.75 43.59 -10.44
CA LYS A 377 -8.36 44.20 -9.25
C LYS A 377 -8.55 43.16 -8.11
N TRP A 378 -8.67 41.90 -8.48
CA TRP A 378 -8.98 40.80 -7.56
C TRP A 378 -7.83 39.79 -7.44
N TRP A 379 -6.67 40.09 -8.05
CA TRP A 379 -5.49 39.18 -8.05
C TRP A 379 -5.04 38.77 -6.64
N GLN A 380 -5.01 39.70 -5.70
CA GLN A 380 -4.63 39.40 -4.32
C GLN A 380 -5.62 38.42 -3.65
N ASN A 381 -6.91 38.52 -3.99
CA ASN A 381 -7.91 37.61 -3.46
C ASN A 381 -7.79 36.22 -4.12
N ILE A 382 -7.51 36.15 -5.43
CA ILE A 382 -7.27 34.88 -6.13
C ILE A 382 -6.03 34.19 -5.56
N GLN A 383 -4.95 34.92 -5.38
CA GLN A 383 -3.72 34.38 -4.79
C GLN A 383 -3.95 33.88 -3.36
N SER A 384 -4.74 34.59 -2.56
CA SER A 384 -5.14 34.13 -1.22
C SER A 384 -5.98 32.83 -1.26
N ILE A 385 -6.80 32.65 -2.30
CA ILE A 385 -7.58 31.43 -2.50
C ILE A 385 -6.68 30.29 -2.99
N GLU A 386 -5.75 30.56 -3.90
CA GLU A 386 -4.74 29.60 -4.34
C GLU A 386 -3.92 29.08 -3.16
N ASP A 387 -3.46 29.98 -2.27
CA ASP A 387 -2.71 29.65 -1.07
C ASP A 387 -3.56 28.85 -0.05
N GLN A 388 -4.85 29.19 0.08
CA GLN A 388 -5.76 28.48 1.00
C GLN A 388 -6.15 27.08 0.50
N LEU A 389 -6.32 26.93 -0.81
CA LEU A 389 -6.80 25.69 -1.42
C LEU A 389 -5.66 24.79 -1.91
N GLY A 390 -4.42 25.32 -2.02
CA GLY A 390 -3.31 24.63 -2.64
C GLY A 390 -3.53 24.33 -4.13
N LEU A 391 -4.40 25.09 -4.80
CA LEU A 391 -4.80 24.93 -6.21
C LEU A 391 -4.45 26.19 -7.00
N ARG A 392 -4.09 26.02 -8.26
CA ARG A 392 -3.89 27.14 -9.18
C ARG A 392 -5.20 27.51 -9.87
N ILE A 393 -5.48 28.81 -10.05
CA ILE A 393 -6.67 29.28 -10.71
C ILE A 393 -6.31 29.88 -12.07
N ASN A 394 -6.77 29.23 -13.14
CA ASN A 394 -6.58 29.69 -14.51
C ASN A 394 -7.85 30.39 -15.03
N VAL A 395 -7.77 31.70 -15.26
CA VAL A 395 -8.94 32.52 -15.69
C VAL A 395 -9.00 32.59 -17.21
N GLN A 396 -10.08 32.05 -17.77
CA GLN A 396 -10.40 32.03 -19.19
C GLN A 396 -11.70 32.83 -19.48
N THR A 397 -12.05 32.99 -20.74
CA THR A 397 -13.30 33.69 -21.13
C THR A 397 -14.36 32.67 -21.55
N PHE A 398 -15.63 33.10 -21.51
CA PHE A 398 -16.71 32.27 -22.04
C PHE A 398 -16.57 31.97 -23.54
N GLU A 399 -15.78 32.78 -24.27
CA GLU A 399 -15.48 32.57 -25.69
C GLU A 399 -14.55 31.35 -25.90
N ASP A 400 -13.83 30.93 -24.88
CA ASP A 400 -12.92 29.79 -24.89
C ASP A 400 -13.67 28.48 -24.54
N LEU A 401 -14.97 28.53 -24.20
CA LEU A 401 -15.77 27.35 -23.88
C LEU A 401 -16.12 26.55 -25.14
N PRO A 402 -16.04 25.20 -25.07
CA PRO A 402 -16.44 24.36 -26.17
C PRO A 402 -17.94 24.47 -26.44
N ILE A 403 -18.30 24.72 -27.70
CA ILE A 403 -19.69 24.83 -28.14
C ILE A 403 -20.26 23.44 -28.39
N LEU A 404 -21.45 23.20 -27.85
CA LEU A 404 -22.21 22.00 -28.11
C LEU A 404 -22.97 22.18 -29.44
N ASP A 405 -22.47 21.53 -30.48
CA ASP A 405 -23.07 21.59 -31.82
C ASP A 405 -24.16 20.52 -31.97
N ILE A 406 -25.37 20.90 -31.56
CA ILE A 406 -26.57 20.07 -31.68
C ILE A 406 -27.73 20.88 -32.23
N ASP A 407 -28.55 20.25 -33.06
CA ASP A 407 -29.79 20.87 -33.57
C ASP A 407 -30.82 20.92 -32.44
N VAL A 408 -31.20 22.13 -32.06
CA VAL A 408 -32.25 22.41 -31.09
C VAL A 408 -33.34 23.28 -31.72
N GLN A 409 -34.58 22.97 -31.41
CA GLN A 409 -35.70 23.75 -31.81
C GLN A 409 -36.14 24.68 -30.67
N THR A 410 -36.55 25.88 -30.99
CA THR A 410 -37.04 26.85 -30.02
C THR A 410 -38.47 27.29 -30.34
N GLU A 411 -39.34 27.31 -29.35
CA GLU A 411 -40.71 27.74 -29.48
C GLU A 411 -41.02 28.81 -28.43
N LYS A 412 -41.64 29.90 -28.87
CA LYS A 412 -42.12 30.93 -27.96
C LYS A 412 -43.52 30.60 -27.51
N ASN A 413 -43.73 30.39 -26.22
CA ASN A 413 -45.01 30.10 -25.63
C ASN A 413 -45.39 31.21 -24.64
N GLY A 414 -46.11 32.23 -25.14
CA GLY A 414 -46.49 33.41 -24.35
C GLY A 414 -45.27 34.18 -23.81
N ASN A 415 -45.08 34.17 -22.50
CA ASN A 415 -43.96 34.81 -21.79
C ASN A 415 -42.77 33.88 -21.54
N SER A 416 -42.77 32.69 -22.10
CA SER A 416 -41.70 31.71 -21.96
C SER A 416 -41.11 31.28 -23.30
N VAL A 417 -39.88 30.80 -23.30
CA VAL A 417 -39.24 30.12 -24.44
C VAL A 417 -38.96 28.69 -24.03
N VAL A 418 -39.33 27.74 -24.88
CA VAL A 418 -39.04 26.31 -24.73
C VAL A 418 -37.96 25.95 -25.73
N ILE A 419 -36.88 25.34 -25.24
CA ILE A 419 -35.79 24.81 -26.06
C ILE A 419 -35.93 23.30 -26.05
N TYR A 420 -36.06 22.69 -27.23
CA TYR A 420 -36.23 21.26 -27.42
C TYR A 420 -34.88 20.62 -27.79
N PHE A 421 -34.46 19.69 -26.99
CA PHE A 421 -33.23 18.93 -27.20
C PHE A 421 -33.53 17.54 -27.82
N PRO A 422 -32.55 16.90 -28.46
CA PRO A 422 -32.66 15.50 -28.85
C PRO A 422 -33.02 14.57 -27.68
N ARG A 423 -33.70 13.45 -27.92
CA ARG A 423 -34.23 12.58 -26.87
C ARG A 423 -33.18 12.00 -25.90
N HIS A 424 -31.92 11.88 -26.33
CA HIS A 424 -30.83 11.42 -25.49
C HIS A 424 -30.34 12.45 -24.44
N TYR A 425 -30.92 13.67 -24.47
CA TYR A 425 -30.68 14.73 -23.47
C TYR A 425 -31.74 14.77 -22.36
N VAL A 426 -32.60 13.76 -22.21
CA VAL A 426 -33.55 13.68 -21.09
C VAL A 426 -32.83 13.67 -19.78
N ASP A 427 -33.29 14.49 -18.80
CA ASP A 427 -32.76 14.62 -17.44
C ASP A 427 -31.25 14.96 -17.37
N ARG A 428 -30.68 15.61 -18.40
CA ARG A 428 -29.30 16.07 -18.43
C ARG A 428 -29.15 17.54 -18.06
N ASN A 429 -28.05 17.87 -17.40
CA ASN A 429 -27.65 19.25 -17.17
C ASN A 429 -27.18 19.87 -18.48
N VAL A 430 -27.66 21.09 -18.76
CA VAL A 430 -27.27 21.86 -19.94
C VAL A 430 -26.94 23.30 -19.55
N TYR A 431 -25.95 23.83 -20.24
CA TYR A 431 -25.50 25.21 -20.05
C TYR A 431 -25.84 26.01 -21.29
N VAL A 432 -26.67 27.07 -21.09
CA VAL A 432 -27.14 27.93 -22.17
C VAL A 432 -26.55 29.31 -21.96
N MET A 433 -25.67 29.73 -22.85
CA MET A 433 -25.09 31.08 -22.84
C MET A 433 -25.95 32.04 -23.65
N ILE A 434 -26.36 33.14 -23.04
CA ILE A 434 -27.24 34.15 -23.63
C ILE A 434 -26.55 35.49 -23.49
N GLY A 435 -25.76 35.86 -24.47
CA GLY A 435 -24.93 37.06 -24.43
C GLY A 435 -23.86 36.99 -23.34
N LYS A 436 -24.03 37.69 -22.21
CA LYS A 436 -23.11 37.67 -21.06
C LYS A 436 -23.62 36.84 -19.89
N GLU A 437 -24.85 36.35 -19.98
CA GLU A 437 -25.52 35.59 -18.94
C GLU A 437 -25.40 34.08 -19.22
N LEU A 438 -25.14 33.32 -18.22
CA LEU A 438 -25.11 31.87 -18.27
C LEU A 438 -26.28 31.28 -17.50
N LEU A 439 -27.08 30.47 -18.18
CA LEU A 439 -28.16 29.70 -17.58
C LEU A 439 -27.73 28.25 -17.43
N HIS A 440 -27.60 27.80 -16.20
CA HIS A 440 -27.43 26.37 -15.87
C HIS A 440 -28.80 25.78 -15.52
N THR A 441 -29.22 24.76 -16.22
CA THR A 441 -30.52 24.11 -16.01
C THR A 441 -30.48 22.65 -16.42
N GLN A 442 -31.48 21.89 -15.99
CA GLN A 442 -31.67 20.49 -16.34
C GLN A 442 -32.83 20.36 -17.33
N THR A 443 -32.66 19.54 -18.36
CA THR A 443 -33.76 19.16 -19.26
C THR A 443 -34.76 18.28 -18.51
N ASN A 444 -36.02 18.42 -18.86
CA ASN A 444 -37.10 17.62 -18.27
C ASN A 444 -37.23 16.23 -18.94
N SER A 445 -38.19 15.43 -18.49
CA SER A 445 -38.50 14.08 -19.04
C SER A 445 -38.89 14.08 -20.52
N HIS A 446 -39.09 15.26 -21.13
CA HIS A 446 -39.38 15.43 -22.56
C HIS A 446 -38.18 16.04 -23.32
N ALA A 447 -36.99 16.06 -22.73
CA ALA A 447 -35.80 16.70 -23.26
C ALA A 447 -35.98 18.18 -23.55
N GLN A 448 -36.65 18.95 -22.67
CA GLN A 448 -36.97 20.35 -22.87
C GLN A 448 -36.45 21.22 -21.73
N VAL A 449 -36.03 22.43 -22.06
CA VAL A 449 -35.75 23.50 -21.09
C VAL A 449 -36.78 24.62 -21.27
N VAL A 450 -37.50 24.98 -20.20
CA VAL A 450 -38.49 26.01 -20.19
C VAL A 450 -37.96 27.23 -19.46
N VAL A 451 -37.69 28.32 -20.21
CA VAL A 451 -37.18 29.58 -19.68
C VAL A 451 -38.35 30.54 -19.47
N LYS A 452 -38.63 30.92 -18.21
CA LYS A 452 -39.78 31.81 -17.83
C LYS A 452 -39.34 33.22 -17.44
N ASN A 453 -38.06 33.50 -17.25
CA ASN A 453 -37.59 34.83 -16.87
C ASN A 453 -37.69 35.78 -18.04
N LYS A 454 -38.50 36.86 -17.89
CA LYS A 454 -38.80 37.83 -18.97
C LYS A 454 -37.54 38.46 -19.59
N ASN A 455 -36.53 38.77 -18.81
CA ASN A 455 -35.29 39.37 -19.30
C ASN A 455 -34.49 38.38 -20.14
N ILE A 456 -34.36 37.13 -19.64
CA ILE A 456 -33.67 36.05 -20.33
C ILE A 456 -34.40 35.70 -21.64
N VAL A 457 -35.74 35.59 -21.61
CA VAL A 457 -36.55 35.33 -22.78
C VAL A 457 -36.37 36.44 -23.85
N LYS A 458 -36.33 37.70 -23.43
CA LYS A 458 -36.09 38.84 -24.35
C LYS A 458 -34.68 38.75 -24.96
N ASN A 459 -33.67 38.37 -24.17
CA ASN A 459 -32.31 38.22 -24.64
C ASN A 459 -32.18 37.05 -25.62
N ILE A 460 -32.80 35.90 -25.35
CA ILE A 460 -32.82 34.74 -26.25
C ILE A 460 -33.39 35.14 -27.62
N ILE A 461 -34.51 35.83 -27.62
CA ILE A 461 -35.19 36.23 -28.86
C ILE A 461 -34.37 37.26 -29.64
N SER A 462 -33.70 38.21 -28.97
CA SER A 462 -33.00 39.32 -29.62
C SER A 462 -31.56 39.01 -30.01
N LYS A 463 -30.86 38.14 -29.27
CA LYS A 463 -29.42 37.88 -29.40
C LYS A 463 -29.09 36.44 -29.74
N GLY A 464 -30.08 35.54 -29.66
CA GLY A 464 -29.84 34.11 -29.75
C GLY A 464 -29.19 33.55 -28.48
N PHE A 465 -28.80 32.30 -28.52
CA PHE A 465 -28.09 31.61 -27.46
C PHE A 465 -27.09 30.62 -28.06
N THR A 466 -26.11 30.21 -27.23
CA THR A 466 -25.13 29.17 -27.54
C THR A 466 -25.18 28.10 -26.47
N LEU A 467 -25.15 26.86 -26.87
CA LEU A 467 -25.06 25.73 -25.94
C LEU A 467 -23.59 25.42 -25.65
N ILE A 468 -23.28 25.14 -24.39
CA ILE A 468 -21.93 24.81 -23.95
C ILE A 468 -21.83 23.32 -23.70
N ASP A 469 -20.80 22.69 -24.25
CA ASP A 469 -20.46 21.30 -24.00
C ASP A 469 -19.60 21.21 -22.71
N TYR A 470 -20.28 21.01 -21.58
CA TYR A 470 -19.61 20.96 -20.29
C TYR A 470 -18.72 19.72 -20.14
N ASP A 471 -19.05 18.64 -20.83
CA ASP A 471 -18.29 17.38 -20.75
C ASP A 471 -16.92 17.51 -21.44
N LYS A 472 -16.76 18.47 -22.35
CA LYS A 472 -15.49 18.77 -23.02
C LYS A 472 -14.67 19.89 -22.37
N ILE A 473 -15.19 20.54 -21.36
CA ILE A 473 -14.41 21.46 -20.55
C ILE A 473 -13.52 20.65 -19.63
#